data_2d94181e2d0033e7436b90c9c69d5043
#
_entry.id   2d94181e2d0033e7436b90c9c69d5043
#
_cell.length_a   1.000
_cell.length_b   1.000
_cell.length_c   1.000
_cell.angle_alpha   90.00
_cell.angle_beta   90.00
_cell.angle_gamma   90.00
#
_symmetry.space_group_name_H-M   'P 1'
#
loop_
_entity.id
_entity.type
_entity.pdbx_description
1 polymer ?
#
loop_
_entity_poly.entity_id
_entity_poly.type
_entity_poly.pdbx_seq_one_letter_code
_entity_poly.pdbx_strand_id
1 'polypeptide(L)'
;MKGIRKCLLFPVLGAILFSIGCGSKSDEYYYVSYNNTMVKSFALVDDESVLPNLNKIFFTIDLDKALIYNADSLPYGTDISGIAIMATFNSASSVMVYYESGGTTQRYNYLYDATTKIDFTESENGGVRMSVVAADGYTTRDYQIKVNVHKVAADSLYWQKLETNALPASTAGSASAKCIKIDDRYCLFYENAAGEPKMVSSTDMNTWSNEIGISAPESTDWRSLVLVENTLFVSRNGVLYSCNDFSTFTFTESPFLNPDNLLITSIIGAFNNKLLAVVIDSNATFSHIAIDISDGSYTTSVLPDNFPTSGFSSPVILSSQWGSPQLVIACGTLKSGKLTNAIWGFDGNSWAILNNLDSGGSGAPITPRTGATLFPYYTSVYDEEYDLHKTTLTYFLFGGWDGTRMTKDLFYTTNLGGTWSEAGEGSPMQLPEEITARMDADAFVLYGENGGGANPAGWEPAGITDIPDILKARMTEAPASVPYVYMVGGSNSNDYSFLNEIWKGVILRFTFPTLE
;
A
#
# COMPACT_ATOMS: atom_id res chain seq x y z
N MET A 1 63.75 18.30 -48.68
CA MET A 1 63.77 19.11 -49.91
C MET A 1 62.93 20.34 -49.67
N LYS A 2 63.58 21.41 -49.49
CA LYS A 2 63.59 22.62 -50.32
C LYS A 2 62.20 23.26 -50.45
N GLY A 3 61.94 24.48 -50.10
CA GLY A 3 62.74 25.69 -49.88
C GLY A 3 61.74 26.83 -49.71
N ILE A 4 61.89 27.67 -48.75
CA ILE A 4 62.57 28.99 -48.78
C ILE A 4 62.08 29.94 -49.89
N ARG A 5 61.47 31.02 -49.48
CA ARG A 5 61.88 32.40 -49.68
C ARG A 5 60.72 33.34 -49.45
N LYS A 6 60.76 34.18 -48.45
CA LYS A 6 61.45 35.46 -48.31
C LYS A 6 60.92 36.59 -49.21
N CYS A 7 60.65 37.63 -48.57
CA CYS A 7 61.00 39.04 -48.76
C CYS A 7 59.81 39.91 -49.13
N LEU A 8 59.66 41.15 -48.80
CA LEU A 8 60.38 42.21 -48.08
C LEU A 8 59.37 43.39 -48.09
N LEU A 9 59.14 44.00 -47.01
CA LEU A 9 59.63 45.33 -46.60
C LEU A 9 59.11 46.59 -47.36
N PHE A 10 58.50 47.40 -46.57
CA PHE A 10 58.67 48.86 -46.40
C PHE A 10 57.68 49.81 -47.06
N PRO A 11 57.67 51.03 -46.57
CA PRO A 11 56.67 51.67 -45.67
C PRO A 11 56.10 52.94 -46.35
N VAL A 12 55.03 53.48 -45.80
CA VAL A 12 54.78 54.90 -45.92
C VAL A 12 54.07 55.48 -44.72
N LEU A 13 54.77 56.31 -44.08
CA LEU A 13 54.46 57.35 -43.14
C LEU A 13 53.37 58.28 -43.68
N GLY A 14 52.47 58.72 -42.86
CA GLY A 14 51.73 59.92 -43.21
C GLY A 14 50.42 60.13 -42.47
N ALA A 15 50.49 61.10 -41.61
CA ALA A 15 49.44 62.02 -41.23
C ALA A 15 48.62 61.64 -39.96
N ILE A 16 49.08 62.19 -38.88
CA ILE A 16 48.37 62.52 -37.67
C ILE A 16 47.27 63.53 -38.01
N LEU A 17 46.04 63.16 -37.81
CA LEU A 17 44.96 64.13 -37.60
C LEU A 17 44.32 63.77 -36.23
N PHE A 18 44.68 64.61 -35.25
CA PHE A 18 43.94 64.71 -34.01
C PHE A 18 42.52 65.21 -34.32
N SER A 19 41.54 64.29 -34.30
CA SER A 19 40.17 64.68 -34.09
C SER A 19 39.86 64.37 -32.59
N ILE A 20 39.86 65.47 -31.84
CA ILE A 20 39.29 65.48 -30.51
C ILE A 20 37.78 65.25 -30.69
N GLY A 21 37.36 64.00 -30.74
CA GLY A 21 35.99 63.66 -30.58
C GLY A 21 35.65 63.77 -29.10
N CYS A 22 34.89 64.78 -28.76
CA CYS A 22 34.19 64.88 -27.52
C CYS A 22 33.23 63.71 -27.46
N GLY A 23 33.66 62.61 -26.88
CA GLY A 23 32.78 61.49 -26.53
C GLY A 23 31.81 61.98 -25.47
N SER A 24 30.63 62.36 -25.90
CA SER A 24 29.51 62.39 -24.96
C SER A 24 29.41 61.01 -24.37
N LYS A 25 29.71 60.84 -23.07
CA LYS A 25 29.23 59.72 -22.30
C LYS A 25 27.73 59.77 -22.51
N SER A 26 27.20 58.85 -23.30
CA SER A 26 25.81 58.50 -23.16
C SER A 26 25.68 57.97 -21.76
N ASP A 27 25.13 58.78 -20.88
CA ASP A 27 24.56 58.22 -19.65
C ASP A 27 23.57 57.18 -20.14
N GLU A 28 23.96 55.91 -20.07
CA GLU A 28 23.02 54.84 -20.11
C GLU A 28 22.09 55.07 -18.93
N TYR A 29 20.99 55.75 -19.20
CA TYR A 29 19.88 55.77 -18.26
C TYR A 29 19.39 54.32 -18.18
N TYR A 30 19.83 53.60 -17.14
CA TYR A 30 19.17 52.43 -16.68
C TYR A 30 17.75 52.86 -16.36
N TYR A 31 16.84 52.55 -17.24
CA TYR A 31 15.41 52.64 -16.94
C TYR A 31 15.13 51.64 -15.82
N VAL A 32 15.24 52.09 -14.58
CA VAL A 32 14.73 51.34 -13.44
C VAL A 32 13.23 51.36 -13.63
N SER A 33 12.67 50.20 -13.96
CA SER A 33 11.23 50.06 -14.06
C SER A 33 10.65 50.19 -12.65
N TYR A 34 10.21 51.40 -12.30
CA TYR A 34 9.62 51.69 -10.98
C TYR A 34 8.30 51.00 -10.73
N ASN A 35 7.68 50.37 -11.74
CA ASN A 35 6.43 49.66 -11.70
C ASN A 35 6.57 48.16 -11.57
N ASN A 36 7.73 47.65 -11.21
CA ASN A 36 7.99 46.20 -11.11
C ASN A 36 7.48 45.64 -9.77
N THR A 37 6.52 44.75 -9.86
CA THR A 37 5.91 44.05 -8.72
C THR A 37 6.32 42.57 -8.63
N MET A 38 7.38 42.18 -9.36
CA MET A 38 7.79 40.80 -9.47
C MET A 38 8.46 40.28 -8.17
N VAL A 39 8.01 39.15 -7.69
CA VAL A 39 8.70 38.33 -6.68
C VAL A 39 9.82 37.58 -7.39
N LYS A 40 11.07 37.74 -6.96
CA LYS A 40 12.24 37.07 -7.55
C LYS A 40 12.47 35.67 -6.97
N SER A 41 12.33 35.56 -5.67
CA SER A 41 12.45 34.29 -4.95
C SER A 41 11.49 34.24 -3.80
N PHE A 42 11.08 33.04 -3.48
CA PHE A 42 10.25 32.73 -2.31
C PHE A 42 10.71 31.42 -1.72
N ALA A 43 10.83 31.37 -0.40
CA ALA A 43 11.11 30.16 0.37
C ALA A 43 10.45 30.26 1.75
N LEU A 44 10.30 29.15 2.43
CA LEU A 44 10.01 29.11 3.86
C LEU A 44 11.31 29.30 4.63
N VAL A 45 11.23 29.86 5.82
CA VAL A 45 12.38 29.95 6.74
C VAL A 45 12.59 28.58 7.39
N ASP A 46 13.85 28.18 7.49
CA ASP A 46 14.19 26.91 8.15
C ASP A 46 13.74 26.90 9.61
N ASP A 47 13.03 25.85 9.99
CA ASP A 47 12.54 25.63 11.35
C ASP A 47 12.57 24.12 11.63
N GLU A 48 13.65 23.66 12.26
CA GLU A 48 13.84 22.24 12.59
C GLU A 48 12.73 21.65 13.48
N SER A 49 12.00 22.52 14.20
CA SER A 49 10.86 22.06 15.01
C SER A 49 9.62 21.72 14.17
N VAL A 50 9.54 22.22 12.94
CA VAL A 50 8.47 21.94 11.97
C VAL A 50 8.92 20.84 11.01
N LEU A 51 10.00 21.07 10.29
CA LEU A 51 10.59 20.14 9.34
C LEU A 51 12.05 20.50 9.08
N PRO A 52 13.00 19.57 9.19
CA PRO A 52 14.40 19.81 8.81
C PRO A 52 14.52 20.22 7.34
N ASN A 53 15.40 21.17 7.04
CA ASN A 53 15.64 21.69 5.68
C ASN A 53 14.40 22.34 5.01
N LEU A 54 13.49 22.90 5.79
CA LEU A 54 12.28 23.55 5.28
C LEU A 54 12.59 24.67 4.25
N ASN A 55 13.74 25.32 4.38
CA ASN A 55 14.22 26.35 3.47
C ASN A 55 14.70 25.83 2.10
N LYS A 56 14.87 24.54 1.92
CA LYS A 56 15.24 23.91 0.65
C LYS A 56 14.03 23.52 -0.20
N ILE A 57 12.83 23.62 0.34
CA ILE A 57 11.59 23.38 -0.40
C ILE A 57 11.52 24.35 -1.59
N PHE A 58 11.36 23.80 -2.78
CA PHE A 58 11.25 24.60 -4.00
C PHE A 58 9.85 25.17 -4.17
N PHE A 59 9.77 26.49 -4.36
CA PHE A 59 8.54 27.19 -4.69
C PHE A 59 8.55 27.69 -6.12
N THR A 60 7.51 27.35 -6.86
CA THR A 60 7.24 27.89 -8.18
C THR A 60 6.55 29.24 -8.04
N ILE A 61 7.03 30.25 -8.77
CA ILE A 61 6.41 31.57 -8.88
C ILE A 61 5.80 31.67 -10.27
N ASP A 62 4.50 31.44 -10.37
CA ASP A 62 3.73 31.62 -11.62
C ASP A 62 3.31 33.07 -11.75
N LEU A 63 4.02 33.80 -12.59
CA LEU A 63 3.76 35.21 -12.79
C LEU A 63 2.45 35.46 -13.54
N ASP A 64 2.02 34.56 -14.41
CA ASP A 64 0.79 34.75 -15.19
C ASP A 64 -0.45 34.62 -14.29
N LYS A 65 -0.43 33.63 -13.40
CA LYS A 65 -1.53 33.39 -12.44
C LYS A 65 -1.38 34.16 -11.13
N ALA A 66 -0.25 34.86 -10.92
CA ALA A 66 0.12 35.47 -9.65
C ALA A 66 0.02 34.49 -8.48
N LEU A 67 0.59 33.30 -8.65
CA LEU A 67 0.53 32.19 -7.70
C LEU A 67 1.95 31.76 -7.31
N ILE A 68 2.16 31.56 -6.00
CA ILE A 68 3.40 31.02 -5.43
C ILE A 68 3.02 29.70 -4.75
N TYR A 69 3.65 28.61 -5.11
CA TYR A 69 3.32 27.31 -4.54
C TYR A 69 4.49 26.32 -4.59
N ASN A 70 4.51 25.38 -3.64
CA ASN A 70 5.40 24.25 -3.71
C ASN A 70 4.74 23.14 -4.57
N ALA A 71 5.37 22.78 -5.68
CA ALA A 71 4.88 21.71 -6.55
C ALA A 71 4.99 20.34 -5.86
N ASP A 72 6.08 20.12 -5.12
CA ASP A 72 6.26 18.97 -4.25
C ASP A 72 5.68 19.32 -2.87
N SER A 73 4.64 18.60 -2.45
CA SER A 73 3.98 18.84 -1.17
C SER A 73 4.89 18.52 0.01
N LEU A 74 4.75 19.25 1.10
CA LEU A 74 5.40 18.92 2.37
C LEU A 74 4.92 17.54 2.87
N PRO A 75 5.72 16.82 3.68
CA PRO A 75 5.31 15.55 4.26
C PRO A 75 4.00 15.65 5.03
N TYR A 76 3.26 14.53 5.06
CA TYR A 76 2.03 14.44 5.84
C TYR A 76 2.27 14.76 7.32
N GLY A 77 1.37 15.54 7.90
CA GLY A 77 1.46 15.93 9.30
C GLY A 77 2.41 17.11 9.57
N THR A 78 3.02 17.71 8.53
CA THR A 78 3.78 18.96 8.73
C THR A 78 2.85 20.06 9.24
N ASP A 79 3.18 20.61 10.41
CA ASP A 79 2.43 21.73 11.00
C ASP A 79 2.78 23.04 10.27
N ILE A 80 1.86 23.53 9.47
CA ILE A 80 2.00 24.78 8.71
C ILE A 80 1.30 25.98 9.37
N SER A 81 0.89 25.86 10.62
CA SER A 81 0.17 26.92 11.33
C SER A 81 1.05 28.10 11.77
N GLY A 82 2.36 27.99 11.63
CA GLY A 82 3.26 29.02 12.15
C GLY A 82 4.66 29.02 11.50
N ILE A 83 4.77 29.35 10.21
CA ILE A 83 6.05 29.34 9.47
C ILE A 83 6.36 30.75 8.94
N ALA A 84 7.58 31.21 9.12
CA ALA A 84 8.05 32.47 8.53
C ALA A 84 8.48 32.26 7.06
N ILE A 85 8.45 33.34 6.28
CA ILE A 85 8.83 33.33 4.85
C ILE A 85 10.10 34.12 4.60
N MET A 86 10.77 33.79 3.51
CA MET A 86 11.87 34.53 2.93
C MET A 86 11.54 34.83 1.46
N ALA A 87 11.42 36.11 1.12
CA ALA A 87 11.11 36.55 -0.23
C ALA A 87 11.99 37.70 -0.67
N THR A 88 12.33 37.75 -1.94
CA THR A 88 13.09 38.86 -2.54
C THR A 88 12.31 39.48 -3.69
N PHE A 89 12.49 40.79 -3.85
CA PHE A 89 11.78 41.61 -4.82
C PHE A 89 12.76 42.40 -5.67
N ASN A 90 12.33 42.87 -6.82
CA ASN A 90 13.17 43.76 -7.62
C ASN A 90 13.26 45.14 -6.98
N SER A 91 12.09 45.74 -6.74
CA SER A 91 11.97 47.06 -6.13
C SER A 91 10.54 47.21 -5.62
N ALA A 92 10.34 47.07 -4.32
CA ALA A 92 9.03 47.21 -3.71
C ALA A 92 9.05 48.33 -2.66
N SER A 93 8.02 49.17 -2.66
CA SER A 93 7.81 50.20 -1.63
C SER A 93 7.06 49.64 -0.41
N SER A 94 6.24 48.62 -0.63
CA SER A 94 5.51 47.95 0.43
C SER A 94 5.20 46.48 0.04
N VAL A 95 5.26 45.57 0.99
CA VAL A 95 4.86 44.18 0.81
C VAL A 95 3.97 43.76 1.98
N MET A 96 2.67 43.72 1.75
CA MET A 96 1.69 43.32 2.75
C MET A 96 1.34 41.85 2.62
N VAL A 97 1.51 41.10 3.69
CA VAL A 97 1.07 39.70 3.76
C VAL A 97 -0.22 39.62 4.58
N TYR A 98 -1.17 38.90 4.04
CA TYR A 98 -2.45 38.62 4.67
C TYR A 98 -2.61 37.11 4.83
N TYR A 99 -3.13 36.69 5.96
CA TYR A 99 -3.40 35.28 6.24
C TYR A 99 -4.58 35.14 7.20
N GLU A 100 -5.32 34.05 7.06
CA GLU A 100 -6.39 33.68 7.98
C GLU A 100 -5.83 32.89 9.15
N SER A 101 -6.20 33.28 10.37
CA SER A 101 -5.87 32.52 11.59
C SER A 101 -6.98 32.71 12.62
N GLY A 102 -7.48 31.60 13.18
CA GLY A 102 -8.55 31.62 14.15
C GLY A 102 -9.83 32.29 13.65
N GLY A 103 -10.13 32.22 12.34
CA GLY A 103 -11.31 32.83 11.71
C GLY A 103 -11.21 34.34 11.52
N THR A 104 -10.04 34.91 11.64
CA THR A 104 -9.78 36.35 11.42
C THR A 104 -8.61 36.57 10.48
N THR A 105 -8.75 37.57 9.57
CA THR A 105 -7.69 37.97 8.68
C THR A 105 -6.63 38.76 9.45
N GLN A 106 -5.42 38.22 9.51
CA GLN A 106 -4.23 38.89 10.03
C GLN A 106 -3.47 39.56 8.88
N ARG A 107 -2.67 40.59 9.17
CA ARG A 107 -1.81 41.25 8.18
C ARG A 107 -0.58 41.87 8.79
N TYR A 108 0.52 41.87 8.06
CA TYR A 108 1.75 42.60 8.43
C TYR A 108 2.51 43.07 7.18
N ASN A 109 3.43 44.01 7.37
CA ASN A 109 4.31 44.46 6.29
C ASN A 109 5.63 43.70 6.37
N TYR A 110 5.87 42.85 5.41
CA TYR A 110 7.05 42.00 5.32
C TYR A 110 8.39 42.78 5.30
N LEU A 111 8.41 43.97 4.69
CA LEU A 111 9.64 44.77 4.62
C LEU A 111 10.06 45.34 5.98
N TYR A 112 9.13 45.44 6.94
CA TYR A 112 9.42 45.90 8.31
C TYR A 112 9.62 44.75 9.30
N ASP A 113 8.99 43.62 9.04
CA ASP A 113 9.09 42.45 9.88
C ASP A 113 9.04 41.16 9.06
N ALA A 114 10.23 40.63 8.75
CA ALA A 114 10.39 39.39 7.99
C ALA A 114 10.33 38.13 8.90
N THR A 115 10.16 38.30 10.22
CA THR A 115 10.20 37.20 11.19
C THR A 115 8.82 36.73 11.63
N THR A 116 7.76 37.44 11.24
CA THR A 116 6.39 37.05 11.55
C THR A 116 6.10 35.67 11.00
N LYS A 117 5.61 34.76 11.87
CA LYS A 117 5.13 33.45 11.50
C LYS A 117 3.71 33.55 10.94
N ILE A 118 3.47 32.91 9.81
CA ILE A 118 2.22 32.90 9.05
C ILE A 118 1.53 31.57 9.28
N ASP A 119 0.24 31.62 9.48
CA ASP A 119 -0.62 30.45 9.46
C ASP A 119 -0.99 30.13 8.00
N PHE A 120 -0.49 29.00 7.48
CA PHE A 120 -0.76 28.53 6.11
C PHE A 120 -1.87 27.50 6.03
N THR A 121 -2.57 27.17 7.10
CA THR A 121 -3.61 26.13 7.11
C THR A 121 -4.71 26.39 6.09
N GLU A 122 -5.07 27.66 5.86
CA GLU A 122 -6.06 28.08 4.86
C GLU A 122 -5.46 28.47 3.50
N SER A 123 -4.16 28.20 3.27
CA SER A 123 -3.48 28.62 2.04
C SER A 123 -4.03 27.97 0.76
N GLU A 124 -4.50 26.73 0.84
CA GLU A 124 -5.17 26.04 -0.28
C GLU A 124 -6.47 26.73 -0.70
N ASN A 125 -7.20 27.31 0.25
CA ASN A 125 -8.49 27.97 0.06
C ASN A 125 -8.35 29.47 -0.28
N GLY A 126 -7.11 29.95 -0.54
CA GLY A 126 -6.87 31.35 -0.83
C GLY A 126 -6.72 32.23 0.40
N GLY A 127 -6.62 31.63 1.59
CA GLY A 127 -6.48 32.35 2.86
C GLY A 127 -5.14 33.02 3.08
N VAL A 128 -4.14 32.79 2.20
CA VAL A 128 -2.83 33.45 2.30
C VAL A 128 -2.50 34.18 1.00
N ARG A 129 -2.24 35.48 1.09
CA ARG A 129 -1.87 36.31 -0.07
C ARG A 129 -0.82 37.36 0.28
N MET A 130 -0.05 37.76 -0.71
CA MET A 130 0.98 38.78 -0.58
C MET A 130 0.74 39.88 -1.64
N SER A 131 0.54 41.10 -1.16
CA SER A 131 0.35 42.29 -2.00
C SER A 131 1.66 43.06 -2.11
N VAL A 132 2.21 43.13 -3.30
CA VAL A 132 3.46 43.83 -3.61
C VAL A 132 3.16 45.14 -4.28
N VAL A 133 3.55 46.25 -3.65
CA VAL A 133 3.47 47.59 -4.21
C VAL A 133 4.86 47.95 -4.77
N ALA A 134 4.93 48.31 -6.04
CA ALA A 134 6.15 48.69 -6.70
C ALA A 134 6.75 49.99 -6.13
N ALA A 135 7.96 50.34 -6.53
CA ALA A 135 8.65 51.55 -6.07
C ALA A 135 7.97 52.86 -6.50
N ASP A 136 7.08 52.81 -7.52
CA ASP A 136 6.25 53.95 -7.92
C ASP A 136 5.17 54.30 -6.89
N GLY A 137 4.91 53.44 -5.94
CA GLY A 137 3.89 53.61 -4.89
C GLY A 137 2.45 53.38 -5.34
N TYR A 138 2.20 53.03 -6.60
CA TYR A 138 0.88 52.91 -7.21
C TYR A 138 0.62 51.55 -7.83
N THR A 139 1.59 50.97 -8.53
CA THR A 139 1.45 49.68 -9.19
C THR A 139 1.47 48.58 -8.16
N THR A 140 0.40 47.81 -8.12
CA THR A 140 0.21 46.75 -7.12
C THR A 140 -0.06 45.41 -7.80
N ARG A 141 0.44 44.32 -7.21
CA ARG A 141 0.13 42.97 -7.63
C ARG A 141 -0.10 42.08 -6.39
N ASP A 142 -1.19 41.34 -6.40
CA ASP A 142 -1.51 40.36 -5.37
C ASP A 142 -1.11 38.96 -5.84
N TYR A 143 -0.30 38.29 -5.03
CA TYR A 143 0.09 36.89 -5.21
C TYR A 143 -0.66 36.04 -4.20
N GLN A 144 -1.30 34.97 -4.67
CA GLN A 144 -1.77 33.92 -3.79
C GLN A 144 -0.60 33.02 -3.42
N ILE A 145 -0.48 32.66 -2.16
CA ILE A 145 0.54 31.72 -1.69
C ILE A 145 -0.15 30.44 -1.28
N LYS A 146 0.28 29.30 -1.84
CA LYS A 146 -0.18 27.97 -1.46
C LYS A 146 0.99 27.17 -0.91
N VAL A 147 0.80 26.61 0.27
CA VAL A 147 1.71 25.63 0.87
C VAL A 147 1.00 24.29 0.88
N ASN A 148 1.38 23.44 -0.05
CA ASN A 148 0.79 22.12 -0.19
C ASN A 148 1.45 21.16 0.81
N VAL A 149 0.62 20.42 1.55
CA VAL A 149 1.02 19.34 2.46
C VAL A 149 0.32 18.06 2.00
N HIS A 150 1.03 16.94 2.03
CA HIS A 150 0.41 15.66 1.70
C HIS A 150 -0.73 15.35 2.67
N LYS A 151 -1.88 14.93 2.12
CA LYS A 151 -3.10 14.61 2.90
C LYS A 151 -3.05 13.22 3.51
N VAL A 152 -2.11 12.39 3.08
CA VAL A 152 -1.89 11.02 3.57
C VAL A 152 -0.41 10.78 3.81
N ALA A 153 -0.08 9.94 4.79
CA ALA A 153 1.30 9.53 5.03
C ALA A 153 1.82 8.67 3.87
N ALA A 154 3.12 8.79 3.58
CA ALA A 154 3.78 7.86 2.67
C ALA A 154 3.64 6.43 3.20
N ASP A 155 3.53 5.47 2.27
CA ASP A 155 3.36 4.04 2.57
C ASP A 155 2.15 3.70 3.46
N SER A 156 1.12 4.55 3.52
CA SER A 156 -0.11 4.23 4.24
C SER A 156 -0.91 3.15 3.52
N LEU A 157 -1.36 2.18 4.30
CA LEU A 157 -2.30 1.16 3.86
C LEU A 157 -3.72 1.73 4.01
N TYR A 158 -4.32 2.06 2.88
CA TYR A 158 -5.68 2.60 2.82
C TYR A 158 -6.68 1.50 2.52
N TRP A 159 -7.74 1.42 3.32
CA TRP A 159 -8.82 0.46 3.15
C TRP A 159 -10.14 1.14 2.84
N GLN A 160 -10.89 0.56 1.93
CA GLN A 160 -12.25 0.96 1.58
C GLN A 160 -13.16 -0.26 1.59
N LYS A 161 -14.28 -0.17 2.29
CA LYS A 161 -15.36 -1.13 2.16
C LYS A 161 -16.00 -0.96 0.78
N LEU A 162 -16.14 -2.05 0.03
CA LEU A 162 -16.90 -2.01 -1.21
C LEU A 162 -18.36 -1.80 -0.87
N GLU A 163 -18.94 -0.71 -1.38
CA GLU A 163 -20.35 -0.41 -1.13
C GLU A 163 -21.26 -1.35 -1.91
N THR A 164 -22.42 -1.58 -1.35
CA THR A 164 -23.64 -2.17 -1.92
C THR A 164 -23.46 -3.33 -2.90
N ASN A 165 -23.81 -4.53 -2.44
CA ASN A 165 -23.91 -5.78 -3.22
C ASN A 165 -22.55 -6.39 -3.60
N ALA A 166 -21.50 -6.10 -2.84
CA ALA A 166 -20.25 -6.79 -3.02
C ALA A 166 -20.47 -8.31 -3.00
N LEU A 167 -21.27 -8.82 -2.10
CA LEU A 167 -21.67 -10.22 -2.05
C LEU A 167 -23.20 -10.34 -2.02
N PRO A 168 -23.78 -11.39 -2.63
CA PRO A 168 -25.22 -11.66 -2.52
C PRO A 168 -25.68 -11.76 -1.05
N ALA A 169 -26.88 -11.25 -0.77
CA ALA A 169 -27.42 -11.26 0.60
C ALA A 169 -27.57 -12.67 1.20
N SER A 170 -27.72 -13.69 0.36
CA SER A 170 -27.80 -15.11 0.76
C SER A 170 -26.51 -15.67 1.36
N THR A 171 -25.37 -15.00 1.16
CA THR A 171 -24.10 -15.43 1.76
C THR A 171 -23.99 -15.02 3.22
N ALA A 172 -24.77 -14.02 3.66
CA ALA A 172 -24.74 -13.53 5.02
C ALA A 172 -25.16 -14.61 6.02
N GLY A 173 -24.38 -14.77 7.08
CA GLY A 173 -24.68 -15.71 8.15
C GLY A 173 -24.43 -17.18 7.80
N SER A 174 -23.81 -17.48 6.66
CA SER A 174 -23.38 -18.86 6.34
C SER A 174 -22.50 -19.44 7.43
N ALA A 175 -22.74 -20.71 7.79
CA ALA A 175 -21.97 -21.41 8.82
C ALA A 175 -20.56 -21.79 8.34
N SER A 176 -20.32 -21.81 7.04
CA SER A 176 -19.04 -22.13 6.44
C SER A 176 -18.97 -21.51 5.05
N ALA A 177 -17.94 -20.75 4.77
CA ALA A 177 -17.72 -20.15 3.45
C ALA A 177 -16.23 -20.03 3.14
N LYS A 178 -15.89 -20.08 1.84
CA LYS A 178 -14.53 -19.91 1.33
C LYS A 178 -14.56 -19.29 -0.04
N CYS A 179 -13.80 -18.23 -0.20
CA CYS A 179 -13.52 -17.65 -1.50
C CYS A 179 -12.18 -18.18 -2.02
N ILE A 180 -12.15 -18.64 -3.25
CA ILE A 180 -10.94 -19.10 -3.92
C ILE A 180 -10.91 -18.57 -5.36
N LYS A 181 -9.71 -18.45 -5.91
CA LYS A 181 -9.52 -18.10 -7.33
C LYS A 181 -9.45 -19.37 -8.16
N ILE A 182 -10.33 -19.49 -9.17
CA ILE A 182 -10.32 -20.54 -10.17
C ILE A 182 -10.19 -19.86 -11.54
N ASP A 183 -9.08 -20.09 -12.22
CA ASP A 183 -8.71 -19.38 -13.46
C ASP A 183 -8.75 -17.85 -13.23
N ASP A 184 -9.56 -17.14 -13.99
CA ASP A 184 -9.73 -15.69 -13.88
C ASP A 184 -10.92 -15.25 -13.02
N ARG A 185 -11.53 -16.18 -12.29
CA ARG A 185 -12.71 -15.92 -11.47
C ARG A 185 -12.45 -16.17 -9.99
N TYR A 186 -13.03 -15.33 -9.16
CA TYR A 186 -13.16 -15.53 -7.72
C TYR A 186 -14.47 -16.22 -7.45
N CYS A 187 -14.41 -17.40 -6.84
CA CYS A 187 -15.56 -18.26 -6.57
C CYS A 187 -15.75 -18.37 -5.07
N LEU A 188 -16.90 -17.92 -4.57
CA LEU A 188 -17.30 -18.05 -3.17
C LEU A 188 -18.22 -19.25 -3.02
N PHE A 189 -17.76 -20.27 -2.29
CA PHE A 189 -18.52 -21.45 -1.90
C PHE A 189 -19.06 -21.26 -0.49
N TYR A 190 -20.33 -21.56 -0.27
CA TYR A 190 -21.00 -21.35 1.00
C TYR A 190 -22.25 -22.22 1.12
N GLU A 191 -22.82 -22.27 2.33
CA GLU A 191 -24.15 -22.83 2.55
C GLU A 191 -25.14 -21.66 2.74
N ASN A 192 -26.26 -21.72 2.04
CA ASN A 192 -27.32 -20.74 2.23
C ASN A 192 -28.07 -20.98 3.57
N ALA A 193 -29.03 -20.12 3.91
CA ALA A 193 -29.81 -20.24 5.14
C ALA A 193 -30.64 -21.55 5.23
N ALA A 194 -30.82 -22.26 4.12
CA ALA A 194 -31.49 -23.57 4.08
C ALA A 194 -30.49 -24.73 4.25
N GLY A 195 -29.19 -24.47 4.42
CA GLY A 195 -28.14 -25.49 4.48
C GLY A 195 -27.77 -26.08 3.11
N GLU A 196 -28.18 -25.44 2.01
CA GLU A 196 -27.88 -25.93 0.67
C GLU A 196 -26.54 -25.35 0.20
N PRO A 197 -25.62 -26.19 -0.34
CA PRO A 197 -24.37 -25.75 -0.92
C PRO A 197 -24.61 -24.89 -2.17
N LYS A 198 -23.99 -23.71 -2.19
CA LYS A 198 -24.10 -22.73 -3.27
C LYS A 198 -22.72 -22.19 -3.65
N MET A 199 -22.64 -21.64 -4.86
CA MET A 199 -21.48 -20.90 -5.32
C MET A 199 -21.92 -19.64 -6.09
N VAL A 200 -21.19 -18.58 -5.90
CA VAL A 200 -21.25 -17.37 -6.71
C VAL A 200 -19.83 -17.00 -7.19
N SER A 201 -19.74 -16.34 -8.33
CA SER A 201 -18.43 -15.98 -8.90
C SER A 201 -18.38 -14.53 -9.37
N SER A 202 -17.16 -13.99 -9.37
CA SER A 202 -16.85 -12.64 -9.84
C SER A 202 -15.51 -12.64 -10.55
N THR A 203 -15.35 -11.75 -11.53
CA THR A 203 -14.05 -11.48 -12.18
C THR A 203 -13.37 -10.23 -11.64
N ASP A 204 -14.11 -9.37 -10.91
CA ASP A 204 -13.68 -8.05 -10.51
C ASP A 204 -13.87 -7.75 -9.00
N MET A 205 -14.38 -8.73 -8.23
CA MET A 205 -14.77 -8.60 -6.81
C MET A 205 -15.92 -7.61 -6.54
N ASN A 206 -16.42 -6.92 -7.57
CA ASN A 206 -17.49 -5.92 -7.42
C ASN A 206 -18.84 -6.45 -7.90
N THR A 207 -18.81 -7.26 -8.96
CA THR A 207 -20.02 -7.80 -9.60
C THR A 207 -20.03 -9.31 -9.46
N TRP A 208 -21.02 -9.84 -8.78
CA TRP A 208 -21.15 -11.28 -8.53
C TRP A 208 -22.27 -11.89 -9.36
N SER A 209 -22.04 -13.12 -9.78
CA SER A 209 -23.02 -13.91 -10.56
C SER A 209 -24.26 -14.24 -9.70
N ASN A 210 -25.30 -14.71 -10.37
CA ASN A 210 -26.37 -15.40 -9.66
C ASN A 210 -25.84 -16.68 -8.99
N GLU A 211 -26.52 -17.10 -7.94
CA GLU A 211 -26.22 -18.35 -7.24
C GLU A 211 -26.39 -19.55 -8.16
N ILE A 212 -25.46 -20.48 -8.08
CA ILE A 212 -25.60 -21.81 -8.66
C ILE A 212 -25.59 -22.84 -7.54
N GLY A 213 -26.50 -23.83 -7.66
CA GLY A 213 -26.47 -25.00 -6.79
C GLY A 213 -25.28 -25.89 -7.14
N ILE A 214 -24.61 -26.39 -6.13
CA ILE A 214 -23.50 -27.34 -6.28
C ILE A 214 -23.83 -28.64 -5.55
N SER A 215 -23.26 -29.75 -6.00
CA SER A 215 -23.44 -31.04 -5.36
C SER A 215 -22.25 -31.33 -4.45
N ALA A 216 -22.47 -31.31 -3.14
CA ALA A 216 -21.47 -31.62 -2.13
C ALA A 216 -22.11 -32.39 -0.96
N PRO A 217 -21.34 -33.11 -0.14
CA PRO A 217 -21.86 -33.71 1.10
C PRO A 217 -22.49 -32.64 2.01
N GLU A 218 -23.57 -32.99 2.68
CA GLU A 218 -24.20 -32.13 3.68
C GLU A 218 -23.20 -31.74 4.79
N SER A 219 -23.27 -30.50 5.28
CA SER A 219 -22.38 -29.95 6.31
C SER A 219 -20.89 -30.03 5.92
N THR A 220 -20.57 -29.73 4.67
CA THR A 220 -19.21 -29.60 4.20
C THR A 220 -18.56 -28.37 4.84
N ASP A 221 -17.37 -28.52 5.43
CA ASP A 221 -16.60 -27.38 5.90
C ASP A 221 -15.88 -26.68 4.72
N TRP A 222 -16.53 -25.69 4.14
CA TRP A 222 -16.00 -24.93 3.01
C TRP A 222 -14.68 -24.24 3.32
N ARG A 223 -14.38 -23.93 4.58
CA ARG A 223 -13.09 -23.33 4.99
C ARG A 223 -11.90 -24.22 4.66
N SER A 224 -12.14 -25.55 4.53
CA SER A 224 -11.12 -26.51 4.12
C SER A 224 -10.88 -26.55 2.61
N LEU A 225 -11.67 -25.81 1.81
CA LEU A 225 -11.59 -25.85 0.35
C LEU A 225 -10.24 -25.34 -0.16
N VAL A 226 -9.62 -26.12 -1.06
CA VAL A 226 -8.37 -25.78 -1.73
C VAL A 226 -8.41 -26.21 -3.19
N LEU A 227 -7.75 -25.45 -4.05
CA LEU A 227 -7.51 -25.80 -5.46
C LEU A 227 -6.07 -26.31 -5.60
N VAL A 228 -5.91 -27.50 -6.15
CA VAL A 228 -4.63 -28.08 -6.55
C VAL A 228 -4.70 -28.37 -8.03
N GLU A 229 -3.90 -27.70 -8.84
CA GLU A 229 -4.04 -27.75 -10.30
C GLU A 229 -5.49 -27.41 -10.74
N ASN A 230 -6.16 -28.37 -11.36
CA ASN A 230 -7.54 -28.26 -11.82
C ASN A 230 -8.52 -29.11 -10.98
N THR A 231 -8.18 -29.36 -9.71
CA THR A 231 -9.02 -30.18 -8.83
C THR A 231 -9.25 -29.45 -7.50
N LEU A 232 -10.50 -29.25 -7.17
CA LEU A 232 -10.93 -28.76 -5.87
C LEU A 232 -10.96 -29.90 -4.87
N PHE A 233 -10.46 -29.64 -3.69
CA PHE A 233 -10.51 -30.58 -2.56
C PHE A 233 -11.17 -29.92 -1.37
N VAL A 234 -11.96 -30.70 -0.64
CA VAL A 234 -12.62 -30.30 0.59
C VAL A 234 -12.68 -31.49 1.55
N SER A 235 -12.63 -31.24 2.84
CA SER A 235 -12.76 -32.31 3.84
C SER A 235 -14.10 -32.26 4.56
N ARG A 236 -14.61 -33.42 4.91
CA ARG A 236 -15.78 -33.61 5.77
C ARG A 236 -15.60 -34.82 6.65
N ASN A 237 -15.70 -34.64 7.97
CA ASN A 237 -15.56 -35.72 8.94
C ASN A 237 -14.32 -36.62 8.74
N GLY A 238 -13.20 -36.01 8.35
CA GLY A 238 -11.95 -36.72 8.11
C GLY A 238 -11.82 -37.36 6.73
N VAL A 239 -12.86 -37.32 5.89
CA VAL A 239 -12.87 -37.83 4.52
C VAL A 239 -12.60 -36.71 3.52
N LEU A 240 -11.78 -37.00 2.52
CA LEU A 240 -11.47 -36.09 1.42
C LEU A 240 -12.46 -36.23 0.28
N TYR A 241 -13.00 -35.13 -0.19
CA TYR A 241 -13.84 -35.04 -1.38
C TYR A 241 -13.14 -34.19 -2.44
N SER A 242 -13.37 -34.51 -3.71
CA SER A 242 -12.77 -33.80 -4.82
C SER A 242 -13.77 -33.48 -5.92
N CYS A 243 -13.50 -32.39 -6.66
CA CYS A 243 -14.25 -31.97 -7.82
C CYS A 243 -13.28 -31.44 -8.89
N ASN A 244 -13.32 -31.98 -10.10
CA ASN A 244 -12.54 -31.54 -11.26
C ASN A 244 -13.42 -31.07 -12.43
N ASP A 245 -14.73 -31.12 -12.28
CA ASP A 245 -15.69 -30.58 -13.27
C ASP A 245 -16.26 -29.25 -12.76
N PHE A 246 -15.71 -28.15 -13.26
CA PHE A 246 -16.13 -26.79 -12.91
C PHE A 246 -17.37 -26.32 -13.68
N SER A 247 -18.00 -27.19 -14.45
CA SER A 247 -19.29 -26.91 -15.07
C SER A 247 -20.47 -27.25 -14.16
N THR A 248 -20.33 -28.29 -13.35
CA THR A 248 -21.38 -28.79 -12.45
C THR A 248 -21.02 -28.65 -10.97
N PHE A 249 -19.75 -28.51 -10.61
CA PHE A 249 -19.24 -28.50 -9.23
C PHE A 249 -19.78 -29.64 -8.40
N THR A 250 -19.60 -30.87 -8.89
CA THR A 250 -20.01 -32.09 -8.18
C THR A 250 -18.83 -32.67 -7.42
N PHE A 251 -18.92 -32.65 -6.09
CA PHE A 251 -17.91 -33.21 -5.18
C PHE A 251 -18.22 -34.67 -4.89
N THR A 252 -17.26 -35.54 -5.13
CA THR A 252 -17.32 -36.97 -4.84
C THR A 252 -16.19 -37.37 -3.92
N GLU A 253 -16.33 -38.48 -3.19
CA GLU A 253 -15.26 -38.98 -2.37
C GLU A 253 -13.98 -39.19 -3.19
N SER A 254 -12.87 -38.62 -2.72
CA SER A 254 -11.61 -38.67 -3.45
C SER A 254 -10.96 -40.04 -3.37
N PRO A 255 -10.47 -40.60 -4.48
CA PRO A 255 -9.78 -41.90 -4.46
C PRO A 255 -8.39 -41.84 -3.81
N PHE A 256 -7.88 -40.64 -3.51
CA PHE A 256 -6.50 -40.43 -3.07
C PHE A 256 -6.26 -40.76 -1.59
N LEU A 257 -7.25 -41.03 -0.82
CA LEU A 257 -7.07 -41.43 0.56
C LEU A 257 -7.75 -42.77 0.86
N ASN A 258 -7.00 -43.79 1.11
CA ASN A 258 -7.25 -44.71 2.19
C ASN A 258 -6.63 -46.11 2.13
N PRO A 259 -5.33 -46.32 1.96
CA PRO A 259 -4.81 -47.61 2.38
C PRO A 259 -4.60 -47.69 3.92
N ASP A 260 -4.41 -46.56 4.63
CA ASP A 260 -3.90 -46.57 6.01
C ASP A 260 -4.91 -46.07 7.06
N ASN A 261 -6.19 -45.92 6.72
CA ASN A 261 -7.24 -45.40 7.63
C ASN A 261 -6.87 -44.02 8.26
N LEU A 262 -6.17 -43.16 7.49
CA LEU A 262 -5.84 -41.82 7.92
C LEU A 262 -7.07 -40.90 7.80
N LEU A 263 -7.33 -40.11 8.83
CA LEU A 263 -8.39 -39.10 8.80
C LEU A 263 -7.80 -37.72 8.63
N ILE A 264 -8.33 -36.93 7.68
CA ILE A 264 -7.98 -35.54 7.51
C ILE A 264 -8.46 -34.72 8.70
N THR A 265 -7.54 -34.08 9.40
CA THR A 265 -7.87 -33.10 10.45
C THR A 265 -8.05 -31.72 9.86
N SER A 266 -7.15 -31.32 8.94
CA SER A 266 -7.20 -30.03 8.26
C SER A 266 -6.46 -30.10 6.92
N ILE A 267 -6.98 -29.46 5.91
CA ILE A 267 -6.25 -29.23 4.66
C ILE A 267 -5.40 -27.98 4.85
N ILE A 268 -4.11 -28.07 4.55
CA ILE A 268 -3.18 -26.95 4.64
C ILE A 268 -3.25 -26.11 3.37
N GLY A 269 -3.14 -26.76 2.21
CA GLY A 269 -3.13 -26.06 0.93
C GLY A 269 -2.47 -26.86 -0.19
N ALA A 270 -2.11 -26.16 -1.26
CA ALA A 270 -1.43 -26.71 -2.43
C ALA A 270 0.03 -26.25 -2.49
N PHE A 271 0.94 -27.15 -2.81
CA PHE A 271 2.33 -26.83 -3.05
C PHE A 271 2.96 -27.82 -4.04
N ASN A 272 3.53 -27.31 -5.16
CA ASN A 272 4.17 -28.12 -6.20
C ASN A 272 3.31 -29.33 -6.65
N ASN A 273 2.07 -29.07 -7.04
CA ASN A 273 1.08 -30.08 -7.49
C ASN A 273 0.68 -31.10 -6.42
N LYS A 274 1.02 -30.83 -5.17
CA LYS A 274 0.64 -31.69 -4.04
C LYS A 274 -0.40 -31.03 -3.18
N LEU A 275 -1.35 -31.85 -2.71
CA LEU A 275 -2.24 -31.50 -1.64
C LEU A 275 -1.54 -31.74 -0.31
N LEU A 276 -1.45 -30.71 0.52
CA LEU A 276 -0.88 -30.78 1.85
C LEU A 276 -2.00 -30.79 2.89
N ALA A 277 -1.90 -31.71 3.83
CA ALA A 277 -2.90 -31.80 4.92
C ALA A 277 -2.26 -32.27 6.23
N VAL A 278 -2.97 -32.04 7.32
CA VAL A 278 -2.75 -32.67 8.62
C VAL A 278 -3.69 -33.87 8.71
N VAL A 279 -3.14 -35.03 9.06
CA VAL A 279 -3.88 -36.27 9.24
C VAL A 279 -3.65 -36.84 10.64
N ILE A 280 -4.57 -37.64 11.08
CA ILE A 280 -4.49 -38.40 12.34
C ILE A 280 -4.70 -39.89 12.06
N ASP A 281 -3.87 -40.73 12.67
CA ASP A 281 -4.01 -42.18 12.59
C ASP A 281 -4.87 -42.76 13.74
N SER A 282 -5.08 -44.06 13.69
CA SER A 282 -5.83 -44.77 14.74
C SER A 282 -5.19 -44.74 16.15
N ASN A 283 -3.90 -44.36 16.23
CA ASN A 283 -3.17 -44.20 17.49
C ASN A 283 -3.19 -42.75 18.00
N ALA A 284 -3.98 -41.86 17.37
CA ALA A 284 -4.04 -40.45 17.64
C ALA A 284 -2.70 -39.69 17.38
N THR A 285 -1.88 -40.20 16.44
CA THR A 285 -0.64 -39.53 16.01
C THR A 285 -0.95 -38.58 14.85
N PHE A 286 -0.58 -37.33 15.04
CA PHE A 286 -0.72 -36.31 14.00
C PHE A 286 0.49 -36.33 13.07
N SER A 287 0.22 -36.35 11.78
CA SER A 287 1.22 -36.33 10.73
C SER A 287 0.88 -35.31 9.65
N HIS A 288 1.89 -34.74 9.02
CA HIS A 288 1.75 -34.07 7.74
C HIS A 288 1.68 -35.13 6.64
N ILE A 289 0.78 -34.94 5.71
CA ILE A 289 0.70 -35.71 4.47
C ILE A 289 0.83 -34.78 3.27
N ALA A 290 1.61 -35.19 2.28
CA ALA A 290 1.70 -34.54 0.99
C ALA A 290 1.31 -35.56 -0.09
N ILE A 291 0.16 -35.34 -0.74
CA ILE A 291 -0.43 -36.22 -1.74
C ILE A 291 -0.15 -35.64 -3.12
N ASP A 292 0.52 -36.39 -3.98
CA ASP A 292 0.66 -36.06 -5.38
C ASP A 292 -0.65 -36.37 -6.11
N ILE A 293 -1.28 -35.34 -6.68
CA ILE A 293 -2.60 -35.52 -7.29
C ILE A 293 -2.54 -36.19 -8.67
N SER A 294 -1.35 -36.33 -9.26
CA SER A 294 -1.20 -36.95 -10.58
C SER A 294 -1.31 -38.49 -10.53
N ASP A 295 -0.85 -39.10 -9.44
CA ASP A 295 -0.82 -40.57 -9.29
C ASP A 295 -1.36 -41.08 -7.94
N GLY A 296 -1.70 -40.17 -7.03
CA GLY A 296 -2.19 -40.49 -5.69
C GLY A 296 -1.11 -40.98 -4.71
N SER A 297 0.15 -40.94 -5.10
CA SER A 297 1.25 -41.24 -4.19
C SER A 297 1.35 -40.21 -3.08
N TYR A 298 1.76 -40.60 -1.89
CA TYR A 298 1.88 -39.69 -0.78
C TYR A 298 3.10 -39.96 0.09
N THR A 299 3.52 -38.94 0.79
CA THR A 299 4.53 -39.00 1.85
C THR A 299 3.95 -38.51 3.15
N THR A 300 4.37 -39.11 4.27
CA THR A 300 3.96 -38.67 5.61
C THR A 300 5.17 -38.35 6.47
N SER A 301 5.01 -37.38 7.36
CA SER A 301 5.98 -37.08 8.40
C SER A 301 5.27 -36.71 9.69
N VAL A 302 5.75 -37.23 10.81
CA VAL A 302 5.17 -36.93 12.13
C VAL A 302 5.38 -35.45 12.43
N LEU A 303 4.32 -34.80 12.89
CA LEU A 303 4.34 -33.38 13.23
C LEU A 303 4.87 -33.16 14.66
N PRO A 304 5.68 -32.13 14.88
CA PRO A 304 6.12 -31.76 16.22
C PRO A 304 4.92 -31.25 17.07
N ASP A 305 5.05 -31.32 18.38
CA ASP A 305 3.98 -30.97 19.31
C ASP A 305 3.51 -29.51 19.25
N ASN A 306 4.38 -28.63 18.78
CA ASN A 306 4.12 -27.20 18.60
C ASN A 306 3.64 -26.84 17.18
N PHE A 307 3.39 -27.81 16.31
CA PHE A 307 2.77 -27.56 15.00
C PHE A 307 1.25 -27.44 15.16
N PRO A 308 0.60 -26.44 14.51
CA PRO A 308 -0.85 -26.31 14.57
C PRO A 308 -1.52 -27.43 13.77
N THR A 309 -2.52 -28.08 14.37
CA THR A 309 -3.28 -29.16 13.72
C THR A 309 -4.54 -28.65 13.03
N SER A 310 -4.96 -27.40 13.32
CA SER A 310 -6.12 -26.76 12.70
C SER A 310 -6.10 -25.23 12.88
N GLY A 311 -6.99 -24.52 12.20
CA GLY A 311 -7.24 -23.10 12.39
C GLY A 311 -6.03 -22.20 12.09
N PHE A 312 -5.05 -22.67 11.35
CA PHE A 312 -3.97 -21.85 10.79
C PHE A 312 -4.49 -20.99 9.65
N SER A 313 -3.76 -19.95 9.30
CA SER A 313 -4.10 -19.06 8.18
C SER A 313 -4.18 -19.81 6.85
N SER A 314 -4.90 -19.27 5.88
CA SER A 314 -4.73 -19.69 4.49
C SER A 314 -3.26 -19.59 4.11
N PRO A 315 -2.72 -20.57 3.37
CA PRO A 315 -1.30 -20.59 3.04
C PRO A 315 -0.96 -19.49 2.03
N VAL A 316 0.25 -18.99 2.17
CA VAL A 316 0.86 -18.07 1.20
C VAL A 316 2.07 -18.75 0.58
N ILE A 317 2.15 -18.76 -0.74
CA ILE A 317 3.31 -19.26 -1.45
C ILE A 317 4.21 -18.10 -1.82
N LEU A 318 5.47 -18.20 -1.43
CA LEU A 318 6.51 -17.26 -1.78
C LEU A 318 7.32 -17.76 -2.96
N SER A 319 7.46 -16.90 -3.95
CA SER A 319 8.54 -17.03 -4.91
C SER A 319 9.61 -16.03 -4.54
N SER A 320 10.65 -16.45 -3.84
CA SER A 320 11.78 -15.55 -3.63
C SER A 320 12.55 -15.39 -4.93
N GLN A 321 13.03 -14.20 -5.19
CA GLN A 321 13.84 -13.89 -6.37
C GLN A 321 15.15 -14.73 -6.40
N TRP A 322 15.54 -15.33 -5.26
CA TRP A 322 16.83 -15.99 -5.04
C TRP A 322 16.73 -17.37 -4.39
N GLY A 323 15.54 -17.91 -4.19
CA GLY A 323 15.35 -19.17 -3.50
C GLY A 323 14.21 -20.01 -4.07
N SER A 324 14.14 -21.24 -3.61
CA SER A 324 13.02 -22.14 -3.89
C SER A 324 11.71 -21.56 -3.34
N PRO A 325 10.57 -21.81 -3.98
CA PRO A 325 9.28 -21.43 -3.43
C PRO A 325 9.08 -22.06 -2.04
N GLN A 326 8.42 -21.33 -1.17
CA GLN A 326 8.11 -21.75 0.20
C GLN A 326 6.64 -21.48 0.47
N LEU A 327 5.94 -22.45 1.08
CA LEU A 327 4.60 -22.24 1.56
C LEU A 327 4.66 -21.82 3.03
N VAL A 328 3.93 -20.78 3.41
CA VAL A 328 3.90 -20.23 4.76
C VAL A 328 2.49 -20.26 5.31
N ILE A 329 2.35 -20.71 6.55
CA ILE A 329 1.13 -20.63 7.37
C ILE A 329 1.43 -19.95 8.69
N ALA A 330 0.42 -19.35 9.30
CA ALA A 330 0.56 -18.62 10.56
C ALA A 330 -0.48 -19.04 11.58
N CYS A 331 -0.09 -19.06 12.86
CA CYS A 331 -0.97 -19.25 14.00
C CYS A 331 -1.67 -20.62 14.01
N GLY A 332 -2.82 -20.73 14.67
CA GLY A 332 -3.65 -21.94 14.70
C GLY A 332 -3.79 -22.57 16.07
N THR A 333 -4.37 -23.76 16.07
CA THR A 333 -4.65 -24.54 17.27
C THR A 333 -3.77 -25.80 17.30
N LEU A 334 -3.03 -25.97 18.37
CA LEU A 334 -2.19 -27.14 18.60
C LEU A 334 -3.06 -28.37 18.93
N LYS A 335 -2.48 -29.58 18.81
CA LYS A 335 -3.14 -30.83 19.24
C LYS A 335 -3.60 -30.84 20.71
N SER A 336 -3.01 -30.00 21.55
CA SER A 336 -3.39 -29.80 22.94
C SER A 336 -4.62 -28.89 23.12
N GLY A 337 -5.16 -28.30 22.06
CA GLY A 337 -6.21 -27.29 22.10
C GLY A 337 -5.73 -25.88 22.43
N LYS A 338 -4.44 -25.67 22.67
CA LYS A 338 -3.87 -24.35 22.90
C LYS A 338 -3.66 -23.62 21.57
N LEU A 339 -3.84 -22.30 21.58
CA LEU A 339 -3.52 -21.46 20.45
C LEU A 339 -2.00 -21.23 20.35
N THR A 340 -1.53 -20.99 19.13
CA THR A 340 -0.14 -20.65 18.85
C THR A 340 -0.04 -19.37 17.99
N ASN A 341 1.07 -18.67 18.10
CA ASN A 341 1.47 -17.57 17.23
C ASN A 341 2.65 -17.97 16.34
N ALA A 342 2.92 -19.26 16.20
CA ALA A 342 3.99 -19.77 15.36
C ALA A 342 3.72 -19.47 13.88
N ILE A 343 4.78 -19.09 13.18
CA ILE A 343 4.80 -18.95 11.72
C ILE A 343 5.62 -20.11 11.18
N TRP A 344 5.03 -20.93 10.34
CA TRP A 344 5.68 -22.11 9.78
C TRP A 344 5.89 -21.97 8.28
N GLY A 345 7.07 -22.34 7.82
CA GLY A 345 7.42 -22.44 6.41
C GLY A 345 7.65 -23.89 5.99
N PHE A 346 7.21 -24.26 4.80
CA PHE A 346 7.42 -25.55 4.15
C PHE A 346 8.19 -25.37 2.86
N ASP A 347 9.32 -26.06 2.71
CA ASP A 347 10.21 -25.96 1.56
C ASP A 347 9.94 -27.01 0.46
N GLY A 348 8.93 -27.84 0.66
CA GLY A 348 8.61 -29.01 -0.17
C GLY A 348 9.02 -30.34 0.43
N ASN A 349 9.87 -30.34 1.48
CA ASN A 349 10.34 -31.54 2.17
C ASN A 349 10.06 -31.50 3.68
N SER A 350 10.27 -30.35 4.31
CA SER A 350 10.20 -30.21 5.76
C SER A 350 9.59 -28.90 6.21
N TRP A 351 9.04 -28.90 7.41
CA TRP A 351 8.52 -27.72 8.08
C TRP A 351 9.55 -27.10 9.01
N ALA A 352 9.66 -25.77 9.00
CA ALA A 352 10.49 -25.02 9.92
C ALA A 352 9.73 -23.82 10.49
N ILE A 353 10.03 -23.49 11.76
CA ILE A 353 9.51 -22.25 12.37
C ILE A 353 10.32 -21.09 11.85
N LEU A 354 9.60 -20.07 11.36
CA LEU A 354 10.24 -18.85 10.79
C LEU A 354 10.40 -17.75 11.84
N ASN A 355 9.55 -17.72 12.88
CA ASN A 355 9.64 -16.74 13.96
C ASN A 355 10.12 -17.39 15.26
N ASN A 356 10.89 -16.64 16.06
CA ASN A 356 11.34 -17.12 17.35
C ASN A 356 10.30 -16.83 18.43
N LEU A 357 9.64 -17.88 18.91
CA LEU A 357 8.58 -17.81 19.91
C LEU A 357 9.09 -17.76 21.35
N ASP A 358 10.31 -18.26 21.58
CA ASP A 358 10.85 -18.51 22.93
C ASP A 358 11.70 -17.37 23.48
N SER A 359 12.07 -16.39 22.65
CA SER A 359 12.74 -15.21 23.16
C SER A 359 11.72 -14.33 23.86
N GLY A 360 11.55 -14.51 25.16
CA GLY A 360 10.84 -13.58 26.05
C GLY A 360 11.38 -12.15 26.02
N GLY A 361 11.98 -11.76 24.89
CA GLY A 361 12.37 -10.44 24.48
C GLY A 361 11.26 -9.85 23.62
N SER A 362 10.91 -8.66 23.88
CA SER A 362 10.10 -7.62 23.23
C SER A 362 9.88 -7.65 21.70
N GLY A 363 9.78 -8.83 21.05
CA GLY A 363 9.88 -8.95 19.61
C GLY A 363 8.77 -9.71 18.88
N ALA A 364 7.77 -10.26 19.54
CA ALA A 364 6.62 -10.87 18.86
C ALA A 364 5.33 -10.23 19.36
N PRO A 365 4.81 -9.18 18.70
CA PRO A 365 3.57 -8.54 19.11
C PRO A 365 2.34 -9.43 18.88
N ILE A 366 2.49 -10.49 18.07
CA ILE A 366 1.38 -11.38 17.72
C ILE A 366 1.00 -12.26 18.92
N THR A 367 -0.21 -12.09 19.42
CA THR A 367 -0.78 -13.01 20.42
C THR A 367 -1.19 -14.34 19.79
N PRO A 368 -1.11 -15.49 20.52
CA PRO A 368 -1.61 -16.76 20.03
C PRO A 368 -3.07 -16.66 19.58
N ARG A 369 -3.38 -17.17 18.39
CA ARG A 369 -4.71 -17.04 17.77
C ARG A 369 -5.00 -18.13 16.76
N THR A 370 -6.26 -18.25 16.36
CA THR A 370 -6.73 -19.11 15.28
C THR A 370 -7.51 -18.31 14.25
N GLY A 371 -7.56 -18.79 13.01
CA GLY A 371 -8.31 -18.14 11.93
C GLY A 371 -7.78 -16.77 11.52
N ALA A 372 -6.50 -16.49 11.74
CA ALA A 372 -5.89 -15.27 11.24
C ALA A 372 -5.76 -15.30 9.70
N THR A 373 -5.86 -14.14 9.07
CA THR A 373 -5.70 -13.99 7.63
C THR A 373 -4.28 -13.54 7.31
N LEU A 374 -3.55 -14.35 6.54
CA LEU A 374 -2.20 -14.06 6.08
C LEU A 374 -2.24 -13.70 4.59
N PHE A 375 -1.58 -12.60 4.19
CA PHE A 375 -1.45 -12.24 2.79
C PHE A 375 -0.12 -11.56 2.49
N PRO A 376 0.48 -11.79 1.30
CA PRO A 376 1.69 -11.13 0.87
C PRO A 376 1.36 -9.80 0.19
N TYR A 377 2.25 -8.84 0.32
CA TYR A 377 2.18 -7.60 -0.43
C TYR A 377 3.59 -7.10 -0.73
N TYR A 378 3.87 -6.83 -2.01
CA TYR A 378 5.18 -6.29 -2.36
C TYR A 378 5.20 -4.79 -2.09
N THR A 379 6.10 -4.36 -1.21
CA THR A 379 6.38 -2.96 -0.97
C THR A 379 7.67 -2.55 -1.69
N SER A 380 7.75 -1.30 -2.17
CA SER A 380 8.97 -0.73 -2.72
C SER A 380 9.56 0.18 -1.65
N VAL A 381 10.77 0.03 -1.30
CA VAL A 381 11.51 0.92 -0.41
C VAL A 381 12.59 1.59 -1.26
N TYR A 382 12.69 2.91 -1.15
CA TYR A 382 13.76 3.64 -1.79
C TYR A 382 15.07 3.32 -1.06
N ASP A 383 16.07 2.91 -1.82
CA ASP A 383 17.40 2.60 -1.34
C ASP A 383 18.33 3.75 -1.74
N GLU A 384 18.68 4.58 -0.75
CA GLU A 384 19.51 5.78 -0.94
C GLU A 384 20.93 5.44 -1.43
N GLU A 385 21.47 4.26 -1.05
CA GLU A 385 22.83 3.85 -1.43
C GLU A 385 22.94 3.61 -2.95
N TYR A 386 21.85 3.10 -3.57
CA TYR A 386 21.86 2.71 -4.98
C TYR A 386 20.96 3.60 -5.85
N ASP A 387 20.34 4.64 -5.28
CA ASP A 387 19.40 5.55 -5.97
C ASP A 387 18.32 4.79 -6.76
N LEU A 388 17.76 3.77 -6.14
CA LEU A 388 16.74 2.93 -6.77
C LEU A 388 15.68 2.45 -5.79
N HIS A 389 14.51 2.17 -6.33
CA HIS A 389 13.43 1.54 -5.57
C HIS A 389 13.66 0.03 -5.49
N LYS A 390 13.82 -0.49 -4.29
CA LYS A 390 13.93 -1.91 -4.01
C LYS A 390 12.57 -2.49 -3.64
N THR A 391 12.12 -3.48 -4.40
CA THR A 391 10.91 -4.22 -4.06
C THR A 391 11.16 -5.13 -2.87
N THR A 392 10.38 -4.96 -1.81
CA THR A 392 10.45 -5.78 -0.60
C THR A 392 9.13 -6.51 -0.41
N LEU A 393 9.22 -7.83 -0.27
CA LEU A 393 8.07 -8.64 0.10
C LEU A 393 7.71 -8.39 1.56
N THR A 394 6.47 -8.02 1.79
CA THR A 394 5.91 -7.78 3.13
C THR A 394 4.79 -8.78 3.35
N TYR A 395 4.77 -9.43 4.51
CA TYR A 395 3.63 -10.21 4.94
C TYR A 395 2.79 -9.40 5.87
N PHE A 396 1.49 -9.54 5.72
CA PHE A 396 0.49 -9.01 6.63
C PHE A 396 -0.29 -10.15 7.27
N LEU A 397 -0.48 -10.06 8.58
CA LEU A 397 -1.32 -10.95 9.37
C LEU A 397 -2.43 -10.11 10.01
N PHE A 398 -3.66 -10.45 9.71
CA PHE A 398 -4.84 -9.72 10.16
C PHE A 398 -5.77 -10.60 10.99
N GLY A 399 -6.29 -10.05 12.08
CA GLY A 399 -7.41 -10.58 12.82
C GLY A 399 -7.17 -11.95 13.45
N GLY A 400 -8.23 -12.73 13.55
CA GLY A 400 -8.28 -14.04 14.20
C GLY A 400 -8.97 -14.00 15.56
N TRP A 401 -9.16 -15.16 16.17
CA TRP A 401 -9.67 -15.31 17.54
C TRP A 401 -8.53 -15.63 18.51
N ASP A 402 -8.37 -14.81 19.56
CA ASP A 402 -7.26 -14.91 20.52
C ASP A 402 -7.55 -15.83 21.72
N GLY A 403 -8.67 -16.54 21.68
CA GLY A 403 -9.14 -17.37 22.80
C GLY A 403 -10.14 -16.66 23.71
N THR A 404 -10.31 -15.35 23.55
CA THR A 404 -11.25 -14.52 24.33
C THR A 404 -12.16 -13.67 23.45
N ARG A 405 -11.64 -13.14 22.34
CA ARG A 405 -12.34 -12.24 21.43
C ARG A 405 -11.83 -12.36 20.00
N MET A 406 -12.64 -11.94 19.06
CA MET A 406 -12.18 -11.63 17.70
C MET A 406 -11.30 -10.40 17.75
N THR A 407 -10.23 -10.40 16.98
CA THR A 407 -9.29 -9.30 16.87
C THR A 407 -9.40 -8.61 15.50
N LYS A 408 -8.97 -7.37 15.42
CA LYS A 408 -8.82 -6.61 14.16
C LYS A 408 -7.45 -5.97 14.04
N ASP A 409 -6.49 -6.43 14.83
CA ASP A 409 -5.10 -6.00 14.75
C ASP A 409 -4.47 -6.44 13.43
N LEU A 410 -3.54 -5.64 12.95
CA LEU A 410 -2.76 -5.90 11.76
C LEU A 410 -1.29 -5.93 12.13
N PHE A 411 -0.61 -6.99 11.75
CA PHE A 411 0.83 -7.13 11.89
C PHE A 411 1.48 -7.23 10.52
N TYR A 412 2.71 -6.78 10.41
CA TYR A 412 3.47 -6.89 9.16
C TYR A 412 4.94 -7.22 9.42
N THR A 413 5.56 -7.83 8.42
CA THR A 413 6.98 -8.20 8.44
C THR A 413 7.60 -8.00 7.06
N THR A 414 8.83 -7.50 7.01
CA THR A 414 9.60 -7.32 5.78
C THR A 414 10.80 -8.27 5.67
N ASN A 415 10.97 -9.15 6.66
CA ASN A 415 12.08 -10.11 6.73
C ASN A 415 11.59 -11.57 6.82
N LEU A 416 10.58 -11.90 6.02
CA LEU A 416 10.05 -13.28 5.87
C LEU A 416 9.51 -13.89 7.17
N GLY A 417 9.01 -13.08 8.08
CA GLY A 417 8.43 -13.55 9.34
C GLY A 417 9.40 -13.59 10.51
N GLY A 418 10.65 -13.19 10.35
CA GLY A 418 11.65 -13.19 11.43
C GLY A 418 11.30 -12.21 12.55
N THR A 419 10.86 -11.00 12.19
CA THR A 419 10.36 -9.99 13.13
C THR A 419 9.05 -9.40 12.61
N TRP A 420 8.14 -9.08 13.53
CA TRP A 420 6.84 -8.52 13.22
C TRP A 420 6.66 -7.18 13.91
N SER A 421 6.00 -6.26 13.22
CA SER A 421 5.57 -4.96 13.75
C SER A 421 4.05 -4.90 13.76
N GLU A 422 3.48 -4.27 14.78
CA GLU A 422 2.04 -4.00 14.85
C GLU A 422 1.73 -2.66 14.18
N ALA A 423 0.70 -2.65 13.33
CA ALA A 423 0.13 -1.44 12.76
C ALA A 423 -0.88 -0.82 13.74
N GLY A 424 -0.39 -0.32 14.87
CA GLY A 424 -1.19 0.29 15.92
C GLY A 424 -1.64 1.71 15.61
N GLU A 425 -2.24 2.38 16.61
CA GLU A 425 -2.72 3.76 16.51
C GLU A 425 -1.60 4.71 16.08
N GLY A 426 -1.89 5.55 15.09
CA GLY A 426 -0.92 6.48 14.49
C GLY A 426 0.05 5.85 13.49
N SER A 427 -0.01 4.54 13.28
CA SER A 427 0.75 3.89 12.21
C SER A 427 0.19 4.25 10.84
N PRO A 428 1.04 4.49 9.80
CA PRO A 428 0.56 4.64 8.44
C PRO A 428 -0.23 3.44 7.92
N MET A 429 -0.07 2.27 8.52
CA MET A 429 -0.77 1.04 8.16
C MET A 429 -1.93 0.71 9.10
N GLN A 430 -2.35 1.65 9.95
CA GLN A 430 -3.49 1.48 10.84
C GLN A 430 -4.76 1.16 10.06
N LEU A 431 -5.52 0.20 10.55
CA LEU A 431 -6.82 -0.15 9.98
C LEU A 431 -7.88 0.89 10.34
N PRO A 432 -8.89 1.13 9.46
CA PRO A 432 -10.01 1.98 9.79
C PRO A 432 -10.84 1.40 10.94
N GLU A 433 -11.48 2.29 11.71
CA GLU A 433 -12.32 1.86 12.84
C GLU A 433 -13.49 0.99 12.42
N GLU A 434 -14.02 1.23 11.23
CA GLU A 434 -15.18 0.55 10.65
C GLU A 434 -14.91 -0.91 10.31
N ILE A 435 -13.66 -1.32 10.19
CA ILE A 435 -13.33 -2.73 9.93
C ILE A 435 -13.74 -3.57 11.14
N THR A 436 -14.59 -4.55 10.90
CA THR A 436 -15.06 -5.47 11.92
C THR A 436 -13.98 -6.49 12.25
N ALA A 437 -13.73 -6.73 13.55
CA ALA A 437 -12.88 -7.82 14.02
C ALA A 437 -13.43 -9.17 13.51
N ARG A 438 -12.53 -10.01 12.99
CA ARG A 438 -12.96 -11.26 12.33
C ARG A 438 -11.87 -12.33 12.30
N MET A 439 -12.30 -13.56 12.08
CA MET A 439 -11.45 -14.69 11.74
C MET A 439 -11.83 -15.27 10.38
N ASP A 440 -10.98 -16.10 9.81
CA ASP A 440 -11.17 -16.88 8.58
C ASP A 440 -11.62 -16.02 7.38
N ALA A 441 -11.14 -14.79 7.25
CA ALA A 441 -11.31 -14.02 6.03
C ALA A 441 -10.36 -14.51 4.95
N ASP A 442 -10.80 -14.45 3.69
CA ASP A 442 -9.95 -14.74 2.54
C ASP A 442 -9.34 -13.45 2.01
N ALA A 443 -8.05 -13.51 1.66
CA ALA A 443 -7.36 -12.36 1.12
C ALA A 443 -6.75 -12.67 -0.26
N PHE A 444 -6.93 -11.74 -1.19
CA PHE A 444 -6.39 -11.82 -2.55
C PHE A 444 -5.63 -10.56 -2.87
N VAL A 445 -4.42 -10.71 -3.38
CA VAL A 445 -3.61 -9.60 -3.85
C VAL A 445 -3.56 -9.66 -5.36
N LEU A 446 -4.07 -8.63 -6.02
CA LEU A 446 -4.15 -8.55 -7.48
C LEU A 446 -2.96 -7.76 -7.98
N TYR A 447 -2.04 -8.46 -8.64
CA TYR A 447 -0.93 -7.88 -9.38
C TYR A 447 -1.25 -7.96 -10.86
N GLY A 448 -0.93 -6.93 -11.66
CA GLY A 448 -0.82 -7.14 -13.05
C GLY A 448 -1.46 -6.17 -14.00
N GLU A 449 -1.17 -6.39 -15.26
CA GLU A 449 -1.52 -5.55 -16.40
C GLU A 449 -3.02 -5.36 -16.59
N ASN A 450 -3.85 -6.28 -16.09
CA ASN A 450 -5.29 -6.26 -16.29
C ASN A 450 -6.12 -6.05 -15.00
N GLY A 451 -5.50 -6.03 -13.83
CA GLY A 451 -6.23 -5.95 -12.56
C GLY A 451 -5.88 -4.74 -11.70
N GLY A 452 -4.75 -4.10 -11.96
CA GLY A 452 -4.25 -3.04 -11.12
C GLY A 452 -3.86 -1.79 -11.89
N GLY A 453 -3.95 -1.81 -13.19
CA GLY A 453 -3.29 -0.83 -14.06
C GLY A 453 -3.97 0.50 -14.14
N ALA A 454 -5.14 0.73 -13.85
CA ALA A 454 -5.79 2.02 -13.75
C ALA A 454 -6.65 2.01 -12.49
N ASN A 455 -6.67 3.10 -11.76
CA ASN A 455 -7.74 3.31 -10.81
C ASN A 455 -9.04 2.93 -11.50
N PRO A 456 -9.82 1.97 -10.98
CA PRO A 456 -11.15 1.75 -11.49
C PRO A 456 -11.83 3.11 -11.57
N ALA A 457 -12.45 3.42 -12.71
CA ALA A 457 -13.10 4.71 -12.90
C ALA A 457 -14.02 4.98 -11.70
N GLY A 458 -13.72 6.05 -10.92
CA GLY A 458 -14.47 6.42 -9.74
C GLY A 458 -13.83 6.06 -8.39
N TRP A 459 -12.66 5.41 -8.34
CA TRP A 459 -11.94 5.23 -7.09
C TRP A 459 -10.88 6.34 -6.94
N GLU A 460 -11.22 7.37 -6.21
CA GLU A 460 -10.27 8.31 -5.63
C GLU A 460 -10.24 8.05 -4.12
N PRO A 461 -9.08 7.99 -3.48
CA PRO A 461 -9.01 7.92 -2.02
C PRO A 461 -9.83 9.09 -1.45
N ALA A 462 -10.79 8.80 -0.59
CA ALA A 462 -11.60 9.84 0.04
C ALA A 462 -10.66 10.86 0.70
N GLY A 463 -10.70 12.13 0.24
CA GLY A 463 -9.84 13.20 0.73
C GLY A 463 -8.71 13.65 -0.21
N ILE A 464 -8.45 12.97 -1.34
CA ILE A 464 -7.50 13.43 -2.37
C ILE A 464 -8.29 13.99 -3.57
N THR A 465 -9.13 14.97 -3.34
CA THR A 465 -9.90 15.63 -4.41
C THR A 465 -9.10 16.63 -5.22
N ASP A 466 -7.95 17.09 -4.71
CA ASP A 466 -7.10 18.09 -5.35
C ASP A 466 -5.66 17.65 -5.46
N ILE A 467 -5.40 16.51 -6.11
CA ILE A 467 -4.04 16.22 -6.58
C ILE A 467 -3.73 17.23 -7.68
N PRO A 468 -2.67 18.05 -7.56
CA PRO A 468 -2.25 18.93 -8.63
C PRO A 468 -2.10 18.16 -9.94
N ASP A 469 -2.54 18.74 -11.08
CA ASP A 469 -2.52 18.05 -12.38
C ASP A 469 -1.14 17.52 -12.76
N ILE A 470 -0.06 18.15 -12.27
CA ILE A 470 1.32 17.70 -12.47
C ILE A 470 1.61 16.38 -11.72
N LEU A 471 0.99 16.16 -10.56
CA LEU A 471 1.10 14.90 -9.84
C LEU A 471 0.19 13.83 -10.44
N LYS A 472 -0.98 14.22 -10.97
CA LYS A 472 -1.81 13.32 -11.78
C LYS A 472 -1.07 12.84 -13.03
N ALA A 473 -0.34 13.72 -13.71
CA ALA A 473 0.50 13.37 -14.85
C ALA A 473 1.64 12.41 -14.45
N ARG A 474 2.31 12.65 -13.32
CA ARG A 474 3.33 11.74 -12.79
C ARG A 474 2.77 10.40 -12.32
N MET A 475 1.55 10.37 -11.79
CA MET A 475 0.86 9.11 -11.42
C MET A 475 0.43 8.30 -12.65
N THR A 476 0.17 8.94 -13.79
CA THR A 476 -0.12 8.25 -15.06
C THR A 476 1.13 7.77 -15.79
N GLU A 477 2.29 8.35 -15.49
CA GLU A 477 3.60 7.91 -16.00
C GLU A 477 4.28 6.90 -15.06
N ALA A 478 3.81 6.74 -13.83
CA ALA A 478 4.28 5.67 -12.96
C ALA A 478 3.93 4.33 -13.59
N PRO A 479 4.91 3.50 -13.94
CA PRO A 479 4.60 2.24 -14.57
C PRO A 479 3.82 1.39 -13.60
N ALA A 480 2.71 0.92 -14.05
CA ALA A 480 2.20 -0.37 -13.76
C ALA A 480 1.80 -0.64 -12.31
N SER A 481 0.59 -1.08 -12.21
CA SER A 481 0.07 -2.01 -11.22
C SER A 481 0.46 -1.73 -9.76
N VAL A 482 -0.20 -0.77 -9.18
CA VAL A 482 -0.35 -0.77 -7.72
C VAL A 482 -1.18 -2.00 -7.37
N PRO A 483 -0.64 -2.99 -6.64
CA PRO A 483 -1.41 -4.14 -6.24
C PRO A 483 -2.50 -3.72 -5.25
N TYR A 484 -3.69 -4.32 -5.41
CA TYR A 484 -4.79 -4.18 -4.45
C TYR A 484 -4.94 -5.46 -3.66
N VAL A 485 -5.15 -5.35 -2.36
CA VAL A 485 -5.58 -6.46 -1.53
C VAL A 485 -7.10 -6.43 -1.35
N TYR A 486 -7.75 -7.55 -1.60
CA TYR A 486 -9.17 -7.73 -1.31
C TYR A 486 -9.30 -8.71 -0.15
N MET A 487 -9.99 -8.30 0.90
CA MET A 487 -10.35 -9.15 2.03
C MET A 487 -11.83 -9.46 1.95
N VAL A 488 -12.16 -10.74 1.84
CA VAL A 488 -13.51 -11.25 1.60
C VAL A 488 -14.01 -11.94 2.85
N GLY A 489 -15.16 -11.52 3.34
CA GLY A 489 -15.91 -12.23 4.36
C GLY A 489 -15.18 -12.40 5.70
N GLY A 490 -15.07 -13.63 6.13
CA GLY A 490 -14.69 -14.02 7.49
C GLY A 490 -15.87 -14.05 8.43
N SER A 491 -15.62 -14.34 9.72
CA SER A 491 -16.66 -14.37 10.75
C SER A 491 -16.28 -13.53 11.97
N ASN A 492 -17.24 -12.81 12.53
CA ASN A 492 -17.09 -12.10 13.79
C ASN A 492 -17.78 -12.84 14.98
N SER A 493 -18.18 -14.07 14.78
CA SER A 493 -18.88 -14.90 15.75
C SER A 493 -18.12 -16.20 16.01
N ASN A 494 -18.10 -16.67 17.25
CA ASN A 494 -17.52 -17.96 17.63
C ASN A 494 -18.26 -19.16 17.02
N ASP A 495 -19.56 -18.99 16.74
CA ASP A 495 -20.38 -20.01 16.08
C ASP A 495 -20.29 -19.96 14.56
N TYR A 496 -19.34 -19.23 14.04
CA TYR A 496 -19.09 -18.89 12.67
C TYR A 496 -20.34 -18.37 11.94
N SER A 497 -20.34 -17.09 11.66
CA SER A 497 -21.38 -16.43 10.87
C SER A 497 -20.70 -15.53 9.84
N PHE A 498 -20.77 -15.91 8.58
CA PHE A 498 -20.04 -15.25 7.50
C PHE A 498 -20.49 -13.79 7.31
N LEU A 499 -19.52 -12.89 7.25
CA LEU A 499 -19.71 -11.47 6.96
C LEU A 499 -19.77 -11.27 5.44
N ASN A 500 -20.93 -10.86 4.93
CA ASN A 500 -21.08 -10.65 3.48
C ASN A 500 -20.51 -9.29 3.02
N GLU A 501 -19.28 -9.03 3.36
CA GLU A 501 -18.61 -7.78 3.00
C GLU A 501 -17.22 -8.04 2.39
N ILE A 502 -16.81 -7.10 1.54
CA ILE A 502 -15.47 -7.08 0.94
C ILE A 502 -14.82 -5.75 1.26
N TRP A 503 -13.57 -5.81 1.70
CA TRP A 503 -12.70 -4.67 1.89
C TRP A 503 -11.61 -4.67 0.83
N LYS A 504 -11.35 -3.50 0.24
CA LYS A 504 -10.28 -3.28 -0.73
C LYS A 504 -9.23 -2.41 -0.09
N GLY A 505 -7.99 -2.87 -0.09
CA GLY A 505 -6.84 -2.17 0.47
C GLY A 505 -5.78 -1.85 -0.59
N VAL A 506 -5.04 -0.77 -0.38
CA VAL A 506 -3.89 -0.39 -1.20
C VAL A 506 -2.87 0.33 -0.33
N ILE A 507 -1.57 0.06 -0.55
CA ILE A 507 -0.52 0.86 0.05
C ILE A 507 -0.26 2.05 -0.88
N LEU A 508 -0.56 3.23 -0.38
CA LEU A 508 -0.32 4.48 -1.09
C LEU A 508 1.17 4.83 -0.98
N ARG A 509 1.89 4.71 -2.09
CA ARG A 509 3.30 5.04 -2.16
C ARG A 509 3.47 6.40 -2.77
N PHE A 510 3.92 7.32 -1.95
CA PHE A 510 4.46 8.58 -2.41
C PHE A 510 5.96 8.54 -2.14
N THR A 511 6.76 8.52 -3.19
CA THR A 511 8.18 8.83 -3.07
C THR A 511 8.29 10.33 -2.93
N PHE A 512 8.72 10.79 -1.76
CA PHE A 512 9.14 12.18 -1.61
C PHE A 512 10.62 12.26 -1.97
N PRO A 513 11.03 13.22 -2.80
CA PRO A 513 12.44 13.51 -2.92
C PRO A 513 12.95 13.87 -1.52
N THR A 514 14.01 13.21 -1.11
CA THR A 514 14.75 13.61 0.09
C THR A 514 15.18 15.06 -0.09
N LEU A 515 14.92 15.89 0.90
CA LEU A 515 15.43 17.25 0.93
C LEU A 515 16.92 17.16 1.28
N GLU A 516 17.78 17.00 0.25
CA GLU A 516 19.23 17.07 0.40
C GLU A 516 19.72 18.49 0.71
#